data_ca720244374fcf3712413840e2f7ac05
#
_entry.id   ca720244374fcf3712413840e2f7ac05
#
_cell.length_a   1.000
_cell.length_b   1.000
_cell.length_c   1.000
_cell.angle_alpha   90.00
_cell.angle_beta   90.00
_cell.angle_gamma   90.00
#
_symmetry.space_group_name_H-M   'P 1'
#
loop_
_entity.id
_entity.type
_entity.pdbx_description
1 polymer ?
#
loop_
_entity_poly.entity_id
_entity_poly.type
_entity_poly.pdbx_seq_one_letter_code
_entity_poly.pdbx_strand_id
1 'polypeptide(L)'
;FVMGRALDLERWDTFKRYGLDNIIATDFAGIFVRGYSEGFGVRWRPHPEYSVERIQGARQRIKDLGLLFGAYIDVTDWPPLNEFWDENQLALTAGGDLCEAWPGSYCPKWDQMWVLARRCGEKVKGLYPPDCVYLDVSSNRGSEAMDFEAGYPGAGMARHMMIGVGDSLVEARRWYGST
;
A
#
# COMPACT_ATOMS: atom_id res chain seq x y z
N PHE A 1 14.96 -1.68 -9.36
CA PHE A 1 13.82 -1.10 -8.66
C PHE A 1 14.05 0.40 -8.50
N VAL A 2 13.20 1.22 -9.05
CA VAL A 2 13.29 2.68 -8.92
C VAL A 2 11.96 3.18 -8.37
N MET A 3 11.97 3.71 -7.17
CA MET A 3 10.84 4.45 -6.61
C MET A 3 10.89 5.90 -7.10
N GLY A 4 9.80 6.38 -7.66
CA GLY A 4 9.72 7.73 -8.15
C GLY A 4 8.29 8.12 -8.48
N ARG A 5 8.15 9.22 -9.15
CA ARG A 5 6.85 9.64 -9.68
C ARG A 5 6.58 8.87 -10.97
N ALA A 6 5.73 7.85 -10.92
CA ALA A 6 5.40 7.04 -12.11
C ALA A 6 4.89 7.91 -13.30
N LEU A 7 4.33 9.07 -13.01
CA LEU A 7 3.88 10.04 -14.02
C LEU A 7 5.01 10.92 -14.61
N ASP A 8 6.24 10.79 -14.14
CA ASP A 8 7.41 11.47 -14.72
C ASP A 8 7.92 10.65 -15.92
N LEU A 9 7.19 10.72 -17.02
CA LEU A 9 7.45 9.92 -18.21
C LEU A 9 8.81 10.23 -18.87
N GLU A 10 9.26 11.48 -18.80
CA GLU A 10 10.57 11.89 -19.34
C GLU A 10 11.72 11.16 -18.62
N ARG A 11 11.59 10.92 -17.34
CA ARG A 11 12.56 10.13 -16.57
C ARG A 11 12.64 8.70 -17.07
N TRP A 12 11.51 8.06 -17.31
CA TRP A 12 11.47 6.67 -17.80
C TRP A 12 12.01 6.55 -19.21
N ASP A 13 11.68 7.50 -20.10
CA ASP A 13 12.27 7.61 -21.43
C ASP A 13 13.78 7.79 -21.35
N THR A 14 14.26 8.59 -20.42
CA THR A 14 15.70 8.82 -20.20
C THR A 14 16.39 7.56 -19.73
N PHE A 15 15.84 6.85 -18.74
CA PHE A 15 16.41 5.59 -18.27
C PHE A 15 16.50 4.56 -19.39
N LYS A 16 15.47 4.45 -20.21
CA LYS A 16 15.46 3.56 -21.37
C LYS A 16 16.57 3.90 -22.36
N ARG A 17 16.76 5.19 -22.67
CA ARG A 17 17.86 5.64 -23.55
C ARG A 17 19.24 5.29 -23.03
N TYR A 18 19.41 5.21 -21.70
CA TYR A 18 20.66 4.78 -21.07
C TYR A 18 20.77 3.26 -20.88
N GLY A 19 19.88 2.47 -21.48
CA GLY A 19 19.92 1.00 -21.46
C GLY A 19 19.44 0.37 -20.15
N LEU A 20 18.68 1.11 -19.34
CA LEU A 20 18.10 0.59 -18.11
C LEU A 20 16.74 -0.08 -18.43
N ASP A 21 16.77 -1.39 -18.72
CA ASP A 21 15.62 -2.15 -19.20
C ASP A 21 14.87 -2.90 -18.11
N ASN A 22 15.52 -3.22 -16.99
CA ASN A 22 14.93 -4.02 -15.91
C ASN A 22 14.48 -3.12 -14.75
N ILE A 23 13.50 -2.27 -15.01
CA ILE A 23 13.01 -1.28 -14.04
C ILE A 23 11.54 -1.51 -13.73
N ILE A 24 11.20 -1.38 -12.45
CA ILE A 24 9.84 -1.22 -11.97
C ILE A 24 9.62 0.27 -11.69
N ALA A 25 8.74 0.89 -12.46
CA ALA A 25 8.29 2.25 -12.23
C ALA A 25 7.21 2.24 -11.14
N THR A 26 7.62 2.32 -9.88
CA THR A 26 6.70 2.32 -8.73
C THR A 26 6.43 3.74 -8.26
N ASP A 27 5.17 4.04 -8.05
CA ASP A 27 4.78 5.31 -7.46
C ASP A 27 4.82 5.26 -5.94
N PHE A 28 5.76 5.97 -5.36
CA PHE A 28 5.81 6.20 -3.92
C PHE A 28 4.94 7.40 -3.50
N ALA A 29 4.68 8.33 -4.39
CA ALA A 29 4.25 9.64 -3.92
C ALA A 29 3.41 10.47 -4.88
N GLY A 30 2.78 9.95 -5.89
CA GLY A 30 2.19 10.86 -6.85
C GLY A 30 0.90 10.45 -7.51
N ILE A 31 0.63 9.17 -7.67
CA ILE A 31 -0.57 8.71 -8.36
C ILE A 31 -1.80 8.80 -7.46
N PHE A 32 -1.65 8.38 -6.21
CA PHE A 32 -2.74 8.36 -5.24
C PHE A 32 -2.74 9.57 -4.34
N VAL A 33 -3.90 9.91 -3.82
CA VAL A 33 -4.04 10.96 -2.82
C VAL A 33 -3.05 10.74 -1.70
N ARG A 34 -2.24 11.75 -1.46
CA ARG A 34 -1.19 11.77 -0.48
C ARG A 34 -1.44 12.87 0.53
N GLY A 35 -1.30 12.56 1.76
CA GLY A 35 -1.33 13.51 2.87
C GLY A 35 -1.60 12.78 4.16
N TYR A 36 -1.25 13.39 5.25
CA TYR A 36 -1.60 12.92 6.58
C TYR A 36 -3.10 12.67 6.77
N SER A 37 -3.93 13.19 5.89
CA SER A 37 -5.37 13.00 5.89
C SER A 37 -5.81 11.61 5.39
N GLU A 38 -5.06 10.98 4.48
CA GLU A 38 -5.36 9.63 3.97
C GLU A 38 -4.20 8.64 4.18
N GLY A 39 -3.07 9.09 4.74
CA GLY A 39 -1.90 8.29 5.09
C GLY A 39 -1.14 7.72 3.92
N PHE A 40 -0.08 6.98 4.25
CA PHE A 40 0.66 6.17 3.28
C PHE A 40 -0.02 4.83 3.00
N GLY A 41 -1.03 4.48 3.77
CA GLY A 41 -1.61 3.17 3.87
C GLY A 41 -2.40 2.71 2.66
N VAL A 42 -3.66 2.41 2.88
CA VAL A 42 -4.54 1.80 1.89
C VAL A 42 -5.08 2.85 0.94
N ARG A 43 -4.50 2.97 -0.25
CA ARG A 43 -4.82 4.01 -1.24
C ARG A 43 -5.24 3.44 -2.57
N TRP A 44 -6.22 4.07 -3.20
CA TRP A 44 -6.68 3.73 -4.54
C TRP A 44 -7.16 4.95 -5.34
N ARG A 45 -7.52 6.05 -4.67
CA ARG A 45 -8.01 7.25 -5.33
C ARG A 45 -6.88 8.01 -5.99
N PRO A 46 -7.06 8.48 -7.23
CA PRO A 46 -6.09 9.36 -7.85
C PRO A 46 -5.88 10.63 -7.04
N HIS A 47 -4.67 11.15 -7.05
CA HIS A 47 -4.42 12.50 -6.55
C HIS A 47 -5.29 13.50 -7.31
N PRO A 48 -5.85 14.56 -6.67
CA PRO A 48 -6.76 15.51 -7.33
C PRO A 48 -6.21 16.16 -8.60
N GLU A 49 -4.89 16.24 -8.74
CA GLU A 49 -4.23 16.76 -9.94
C GLU A 49 -4.21 15.78 -11.12
N TYR A 50 -4.62 14.53 -10.91
CA TYR A 50 -4.54 13.48 -11.91
C TYR A 50 -5.89 12.82 -12.15
N SER A 51 -6.27 12.69 -13.41
CA SER A 51 -7.42 11.87 -13.78
C SER A 51 -7.02 10.40 -13.89
N VAL A 52 -8.01 9.51 -13.83
CA VAL A 52 -7.82 8.07 -14.07
C VAL A 52 -7.19 7.84 -15.43
N GLU A 53 -7.66 8.57 -16.47
CA GLU A 53 -7.16 8.45 -17.84
C GLU A 53 -5.69 8.83 -17.94
N ARG A 54 -5.25 9.86 -17.20
CA ARG A 54 -3.83 10.25 -17.16
C ARG A 54 -2.97 9.15 -16.56
N ILE A 55 -3.42 8.51 -15.50
CA ILE A 55 -2.71 7.39 -14.86
C ILE A 55 -2.67 6.18 -15.81
N GLN A 56 -3.79 5.87 -16.46
CA GLN A 56 -3.86 4.80 -17.45
C GLN A 56 -2.93 5.05 -18.64
N GLY A 57 -2.88 6.28 -19.14
CA GLY A 57 -1.96 6.70 -20.21
C GLY A 57 -0.49 6.55 -19.80
N ALA A 58 -0.14 6.96 -18.57
CA ALA A 58 1.20 6.81 -18.04
C ALA A 58 1.59 5.33 -17.89
N ARG A 59 0.69 4.51 -17.35
CA ARG A 59 0.87 3.07 -17.26
C ARG A 59 1.14 2.46 -18.64
N GLN A 60 0.33 2.81 -19.65
CA GLN A 60 0.52 2.30 -21.01
C GLN A 60 1.89 2.70 -21.55
N ARG A 61 2.28 3.96 -21.39
CA ARG A 61 3.60 4.45 -21.83
C ARG A 61 4.76 3.69 -21.15
N ILE A 62 4.67 3.43 -19.85
CA ILE A 62 5.66 2.64 -19.11
C ILE A 62 5.78 1.23 -19.72
N LYS A 63 4.65 0.61 -20.04
CA LYS A 63 4.62 -0.72 -20.69
C LYS A 63 5.18 -0.70 -22.10
N ASP A 64 4.91 0.34 -22.89
CA ASP A 64 5.45 0.50 -24.26
C ASP A 64 6.99 0.63 -24.24
N LEU A 65 7.54 1.13 -23.13
CA LEU A 65 9.00 1.15 -22.89
C LEU A 65 9.55 -0.22 -22.46
N GLY A 66 8.71 -1.23 -22.27
CA GLY A 66 9.10 -2.54 -21.77
C GLY A 66 9.42 -2.56 -20.27
N LEU A 67 8.92 -1.57 -19.53
CA LEU A 67 9.08 -1.46 -18.08
C LEU A 67 7.84 -1.98 -17.36
N LEU A 68 7.97 -2.30 -16.06
CA LEU A 68 6.84 -2.70 -15.23
C LEU A 68 6.27 -1.48 -14.50
N PHE A 69 4.94 -1.41 -14.45
CA PHE A 69 4.22 -0.42 -13.66
C PHE A 69 3.88 -1.01 -12.28
N GLY A 70 4.40 -0.42 -11.22
CA GLY A 70 4.21 -0.86 -9.84
C GLY A 70 3.27 0.04 -9.06
N ALA A 71 2.46 -0.54 -8.20
CA ALA A 71 1.73 0.17 -7.15
C ALA A 71 2.53 0.17 -5.84
N TYR A 72 2.19 1.10 -4.96
CA TYR A 72 2.69 1.17 -3.58
C TYR A 72 1.51 1.11 -2.62
N ILE A 73 1.59 0.25 -1.62
CA ILE A 73 0.63 0.22 -0.51
C ILE A 73 1.33 -0.04 0.82
N ASP A 74 0.72 0.41 1.89
CA ASP A 74 1.07 0.06 3.25
C ASP A 74 -0.20 -0.33 4.00
N VAL A 75 -0.33 -1.61 4.34
CA VAL A 75 -1.51 -2.15 5.04
C VAL A 75 -1.38 -2.08 6.56
N THR A 76 -0.25 -1.60 7.05
CA THR A 76 0.02 -1.44 8.48
C THR A 76 -0.26 -0.02 8.98
N ASP A 77 -0.64 0.87 8.07
CA ASP A 77 -0.82 2.30 8.28
C ASP A 77 -2.23 2.73 7.88
N TRP A 78 -3.12 2.96 8.84
CA TRP A 78 -4.52 3.28 8.59
C TRP A 78 -4.91 4.63 9.21
N PRO A 79 -5.11 5.66 8.38
CA PRO A 79 -5.46 6.99 8.87
C PRO A 79 -6.98 7.16 9.05
N PRO A 80 -7.42 8.01 10.00
CA PRO A 80 -8.84 8.23 10.30
C PRO A 80 -9.69 8.75 9.13
N LEU A 81 -9.09 9.45 8.17
CA LEU A 81 -9.80 9.98 7.01
C LEU A 81 -9.91 8.99 5.85
N ASN A 82 -9.39 7.77 6.02
CA ASN A 82 -9.57 6.72 5.04
C ASN A 82 -11.04 6.26 5.00
N GLU A 83 -11.56 6.00 3.80
CA GLU A 83 -12.96 5.60 3.61
C GLU A 83 -13.33 4.25 4.26
N PHE A 84 -12.33 3.44 4.57
CA PHE A 84 -12.50 2.14 5.24
C PHE A 84 -12.30 2.21 6.74
N TRP A 85 -12.07 3.41 7.29
CA TRP A 85 -11.79 3.59 8.71
C TRP A 85 -12.86 2.98 9.60
N ASP A 86 -12.40 2.16 10.54
CA ASP A 86 -13.21 1.60 11.60
C ASP A 86 -12.32 1.42 12.84
N GLU A 87 -12.56 2.23 13.85
CA GLU A 87 -11.76 2.25 15.07
C GLU A 87 -11.76 0.92 15.82
N ASN A 88 -12.85 0.14 15.72
CA ASN A 88 -12.96 -1.18 16.33
C ASN A 88 -12.04 -2.22 15.67
N GLN A 89 -11.50 -1.91 14.51
CA GLN A 89 -10.59 -2.78 13.76
C GLN A 89 -9.10 -2.37 13.93
N LEU A 90 -8.82 -1.48 14.87
CA LEU A 90 -7.46 -1.03 15.16
C LEU A 90 -6.88 -1.79 16.35
N ALA A 91 -5.58 -2.02 16.29
CA ALA A 91 -4.83 -2.63 17.36
C ALA A 91 -4.72 -1.70 18.56
N LEU A 92 -4.79 -2.26 19.75
CA LEU A 92 -4.58 -1.55 21.01
C LEU A 92 -3.18 -1.82 21.58
N THR A 93 -2.60 -0.81 22.19
CA THR A 93 -1.41 -0.95 23.03
C THR A 93 -1.73 -1.72 24.31
N ALA A 94 -0.73 -2.17 25.05
CA ALA A 94 -0.92 -2.76 26.36
C ALA A 94 -1.56 -1.80 27.39
N GLY A 95 -1.52 -0.50 27.14
CA GLY A 95 -2.18 0.53 27.94
C GLY A 95 -3.65 0.75 27.58
N GLY A 96 -4.14 0.14 26.49
CA GLY A 96 -5.49 0.30 26.02
C GLY A 96 -5.70 1.46 25.02
N ASP A 97 -4.63 2.18 24.68
CA ASP A 97 -4.68 3.23 23.64
C ASP A 97 -4.56 2.63 22.24
N LEU A 98 -5.01 3.36 21.22
CA LEU A 98 -4.79 2.96 19.82
C LEU A 98 -3.30 2.87 19.51
N CYS A 99 -2.90 1.79 18.84
CA CYS A 99 -1.53 1.57 18.41
C CYS A 99 -1.19 2.49 17.22
N GLU A 100 -0.41 3.56 17.46
CA GLU A 100 0.00 4.49 16.41
C GLU A 100 1.04 3.85 15.47
N ALA A 101 0.82 3.97 14.17
CA ALA A 101 1.74 3.53 13.12
C ALA A 101 2.72 4.64 12.72
N TRP A 102 2.16 5.76 12.26
CA TRP A 102 2.82 7.02 11.96
C TRP A 102 2.01 8.16 12.58
N PRO A 103 2.57 9.36 12.74
CA PRO A 103 1.82 10.48 13.29
C PRO A 103 0.47 10.67 12.58
N GLY A 104 -0.62 10.46 13.30
CA GLY A 104 -1.99 10.60 12.78
C GLY A 104 -2.55 9.38 12.05
N SER A 105 -1.89 8.23 12.12
CA SER A 105 -2.40 6.96 11.61
C SER A 105 -2.14 5.81 12.59
N TYR A 106 -2.86 4.70 12.41
CA TYR A 106 -2.91 3.63 13.39
C TYR A 106 -2.77 2.25 12.76
N CYS A 107 -2.25 1.31 13.52
CA CYS A 107 -2.09 -0.08 13.08
C CYS A 107 -3.44 -0.78 13.06
N PRO A 108 -3.84 -1.41 11.94
CA PRO A 108 -4.99 -2.31 11.95
C PRO A 108 -4.68 -3.57 12.74
N LYS A 109 -5.71 -4.23 13.27
CA LYS A 109 -5.59 -5.59 13.80
C LYS A 109 -5.06 -6.53 12.74
N TRP A 110 -4.39 -7.58 13.15
CA TRP A 110 -3.67 -8.50 12.27
C TRP A 110 -4.55 -9.10 11.16
N ASP A 111 -5.80 -9.42 11.47
CA ASP A 111 -6.77 -10.00 10.53
C ASP A 111 -7.46 -8.96 9.62
N GLN A 112 -7.19 -7.67 9.82
CA GLN A 112 -7.69 -6.59 8.96
C GLN A 112 -6.69 -6.18 7.88
N MET A 113 -5.42 -6.49 8.01
CA MET A 113 -4.38 -6.12 7.04
C MET A 113 -4.70 -6.67 5.63
N TRP A 114 -5.05 -7.95 5.54
CA TRP A 114 -5.42 -8.57 4.27
C TRP A 114 -6.75 -8.07 3.71
N VAL A 115 -7.70 -7.71 4.58
CA VAL A 115 -8.99 -7.12 4.18
C VAL A 115 -8.77 -5.78 3.51
N LEU A 116 -7.87 -4.95 4.06
CA LEU A 116 -7.50 -3.66 3.49
C LEU A 116 -6.78 -3.85 2.14
N ALA A 117 -5.80 -4.76 2.08
CA ALA A 117 -5.10 -5.10 0.84
C ALA A 117 -6.09 -5.49 -0.28
N ARG A 118 -7.09 -6.32 0.05
CA ARG A 118 -8.13 -6.73 -0.89
C ARG A 118 -8.99 -5.56 -1.33
N ARG A 119 -9.59 -4.82 -0.39
CA ARG A 119 -10.50 -3.70 -0.69
C ARG A 119 -9.86 -2.64 -1.59
N CYS A 120 -8.61 -2.30 -1.29
CA CYS A 120 -7.85 -1.36 -2.11
C CYS A 120 -7.46 -1.98 -3.46
N GLY A 121 -6.96 -3.21 -3.44
CA GLY A 121 -6.50 -3.92 -4.63
C GLY A 121 -7.59 -4.15 -5.67
N GLU A 122 -8.81 -4.47 -5.26
CA GLU A 122 -9.98 -4.58 -6.15
C GLU A 122 -10.20 -3.29 -6.94
N LYS A 123 -10.14 -2.14 -6.26
CA LYS A 123 -10.33 -0.82 -6.89
C LYS A 123 -9.17 -0.45 -7.81
N VAL A 124 -7.93 -0.65 -7.35
CA VAL A 124 -6.72 -0.38 -8.14
C VAL A 124 -6.70 -1.24 -9.41
N LYS A 125 -6.97 -2.54 -9.28
CA LYS A 125 -7.02 -3.46 -10.43
C LYS A 125 -8.09 -3.07 -11.45
N GLY A 126 -9.23 -2.58 -10.99
CA GLY A 126 -10.32 -2.14 -11.87
C GLY A 126 -10.01 -0.85 -12.63
N LEU A 127 -9.23 0.04 -12.06
CA LEU A 127 -8.97 1.36 -12.64
C LEU A 127 -7.64 1.42 -13.43
N TYR A 128 -6.57 0.90 -12.87
CA TYR A 128 -5.22 0.97 -13.45
C TYR A 128 -4.36 -0.23 -13.00
N PRO A 129 -4.65 -1.43 -13.52
CA PRO A 129 -4.06 -2.67 -13.06
C PRO A 129 -2.53 -2.64 -13.13
N PRO A 130 -1.82 -2.70 -11.98
CA PRO A 130 -0.36 -2.73 -11.95
C PRO A 130 0.16 -4.11 -12.35
N ASP A 131 1.43 -4.17 -12.69
CA ASP A 131 2.14 -5.43 -12.96
C ASP A 131 2.72 -6.03 -11.66
N CYS A 132 2.95 -5.18 -10.65
CA CYS A 132 3.45 -5.58 -9.33
C CYS A 132 3.08 -4.54 -8.26
N VAL A 133 3.34 -4.89 -7.00
CA VAL A 133 3.15 -3.99 -5.85
C VAL A 133 4.39 -3.98 -4.96
N TYR A 134 4.70 -2.82 -4.43
CA TYR A 134 5.61 -2.65 -3.30
C TYR A 134 4.77 -2.53 -2.03
N LEU A 135 4.91 -3.52 -1.16
CA LEU A 135 4.25 -3.57 0.14
C LEU A 135 5.22 -3.02 1.18
N ASP A 136 5.01 -1.76 1.59
CA ASP A 136 5.90 -1.08 2.51
C ASP A 136 5.70 -1.54 3.96
N VAL A 137 6.74 -1.38 4.77
CA VAL A 137 6.84 -1.66 6.22
C VAL A 137 6.33 -3.04 6.68
N SER A 138 5.78 -3.84 5.79
CA SER A 138 5.18 -5.13 6.15
C SER A 138 6.17 -6.15 6.72
N SER A 139 7.47 -6.01 6.39
CA SER A 139 8.52 -6.93 6.86
C SER A 139 9.30 -6.41 8.07
N ASN A 140 9.13 -5.15 8.47
CA ASN A 140 9.91 -4.53 9.54
C ASN A 140 9.07 -4.03 10.72
N ARG A 141 7.75 -4.17 10.69
CA ARG A 141 6.91 -3.92 11.85
C ARG A 141 7.13 -5.02 12.87
N GLY A 142 7.65 -4.62 13.99
CA GLY A 142 7.94 -5.50 15.11
C GLY A 142 6.79 -5.63 16.09
N SER A 143 7.15 -5.89 17.33
CA SER A 143 6.20 -6.06 18.43
C SER A 143 5.35 -4.81 18.73
N GLU A 144 5.77 -3.65 18.28
CA GLU A 144 5.02 -2.39 18.45
C GLU A 144 3.68 -2.36 17.72
N ALA A 145 3.49 -3.20 16.71
CA ALA A 145 2.23 -3.32 15.99
C ALA A 145 1.35 -4.48 16.47
N MET A 146 1.70 -5.13 17.57
CA MET A 146 0.85 -6.18 18.16
C MET A 146 -0.39 -5.57 18.81
N ASP A 147 -1.52 -6.26 18.62
CA ASP A 147 -2.75 -5.93 19.31
C ASP A 147 -2.75 -6.54 20.73
N PHE A 148 -3.14 -5.76 21.72
CA PHE A 148 -3.27 -6.18 23.12
C PHE A 148 -4.72 -6.12 23.63
N GLU A 149 -5.70 -6.02 22.73
CA GLU A 149 -7.11 -5.99 23.15
C GLU A 149 -7.51 -7.27 23.88
N ALA A 150 -7.97 -7.11 25.13
CA ALA A 150 -8.39 -8.24 25.95
C ALA A 150 -9.53 -9.04 25.29
N GLY A 151 -9.34 -10.34 25.14
CA GLY A 151 -10.31 -11.24 24.53
C GLY A 151 -10.27 -11.28 22.99
N TYR A 152 -9.48 -10.44 22.33
CA TYR A 152 -9.30 -10.54 20.88
C TYR A 152 -8.40 -11.73 20.51
N PRO A 153 -8.77 -12.53 19.51
CA PRO A 153 -7.96 -13.69 19.13
C PRO A 153 -6.54 -13.29 18.73
N GLY A 154 -5.55 -13.86 19.38
CA GLY A 154 -4.14 -13.58 19.09
C GLY A 154 -3.57 -12.32 19.73
N ALA A 155 -4.30 -11.65 20.60
CA ALA A 155 -3.80 -10.48 21.33
C ALA A 155 -2.51 -10.80 22.09
N GLY A 156 -1.54 -9.90 22.01
CA GLY A 156 -0.21 -10.06 22.61
C GLY A 156 0.71 -11.08 21.92
N MET A 157 0.32 -11.62 20.77
CA MET A 157 1.09 -12.65 20.06
C MET A 157 1.68 -12.13 18.74
N ALA A 158 2.99 -11.93 18.69
CA ALA A 158 3.69 -11.54 17.46
C ALA A 158 3.42 -12.48 16.26
N ARG A 159 3.14 -13.76 16.54
CA ARG A 159 2.76 -14.73 15.52
C ARG A 159 1.54 -14.30 14.70
N HIS A 160 0.52 -13.70 15.32
CA HIS A 160 -0.69 -13.29 14.61
C HIS A 160 -0.42 -12.09 13.70
N MET A 161 0.42 -11.16 14.14
CA MET A 161 0.88 -10.10 13.25
C MET A 161 1.60 -10.67 12.02
N MET A 162 2.48 -11.65 12.20
CA MET A 162 3.16 -12.32 11.08
C MET A 162 2.18 -13.03 10.14
N ILE A 163 1.11 -13.61 10.67
CA ILE A 163 0.03 -14.20 9.86
C ILE A 163 -0.67 -13.10 9.05
N GLY A 164 -1.07 -12.00 9.68
CA GLY A 164 -1.74 -10.87 9.01
C GLY A 164 -0.91 -10.28 7.87
N VAL A 165 0.41 -10.13 8.09
CA VAL A 165 1.34 -9.71 7.04
C VAL A 165 1.41 -10.76 5.91
N GLY A 166 1.53 -12.04 6.24
CA GLY A 166 1.55 -13.12 5.27
C GLY A 166 0.29 -13.16 4.41
N ASP A 167 -0.87 -13.08 5.02
CA ASP A 167 -2.16 -13.06 4.33
C ASP A 167 -2.32 -11.80 3.45
N SER A 168 -1.83 -10.65 3.89
CA SER A 168 -1.82 -9.44 3.08
C SER A 168 -0.91 -9.52 1.86
N LEU A 169 0.22 -10.21 1.95
CA LEU A 169 1.08 -10.52 0.78
C LEU A 169 0.36 -11.41 -0.24
N VAL A 170 -0.38 -12.43 0.22
CA VAL A 170 -1.17 -13.31 -0.65
C VAL A 170 -2.26 -12.51 -1.37
N GLU A 171 -3.00 -11.67 -0.66
CA GLU A 171 -4.01 -10.81 -1.26
C GLU A 171 -3.40 -9.75 -2.19
N ALA A 172 -2.30 -9.12 -1.80
CA ALA A 172 -1.60 -8.17 -2.65
C ALA A 172 -1.17 -8.81 -3.97
N ARG A 173 -0.58 -10.00 -3.94
CA ARG A 173 -0.24 -10.76 -5.15
C ARG A 173 -1.44 -11.03 -6.05
N ARG A 174 -2.58 -11.35 -5.47
CA ARG A 174 -3.82 -11.64 -6.20
C ARG A 174 -4.35 -10.44 -6.97
N TRP A 175 -4.29 -9.26 -6.35
CA TRP A 175 -4.92 -8.05 -6.89
C TRP A 175 -3.98 -7.15 -7.67
N TYR A 176 -2.72 -7.08 -7.27
CA TYR A 176 -1.73 -6.18 -7.87
C TYR A 176 -0.73 -6.89 -8.79
N GLY A 177 -0.74 -8.21 -8.86
CA GLY A 177 0.28 -8.98 -9.58
C GLY A 177 1.42 -9.45 -8.68
N SER A 178 2.65 -9.48 -9.19
CA SER A 178 3.81 -9.90 -8.39
C SER A 178 4.09 -8.96 -7.21
N THR A 179 4.49 -9.52 -6.07
CA THR A 179 4.91 -8.81 -4.86
C THR A 179 6.41 -8.92 -4.67
#